data_04f745cf80ae6e8a31798c8b6e92038c
#
_entry.id   04f745cf80ae6e8a31798c8b6e92038c
#
_cell.length_a   1.000
_cell.length_b   1.000
_cell.length_c   1.000
_cell.angle_alpha   90.00
_cell.angle_beta   90.00
_cell.angle_gamma   90.00
#
_symmetry.space_group_name_H-M   'P 1'
#
loop_
_entity.id
_entity.type
_entity.pdbx_description
1 polymer ?
#
loop_
_entity_poly.entity_id
_entity_poly.type
_entity_poly.pdbx_seq_one_letter_code
_entity_poly.pdbx_strand_id
1 'polypeptide(L)'
;MLRLGLKSRTTPSVVTPNCARCNLAVVAVLTAMVGLVGACSSRGELTLFPEADTPGAVVDLLSATSRGPGDGTAIEARERSETLRWGEFRVAVPPKREPGTVSFPRRGAPNPETDFLTVSAQKIADEQAFLTELNARLARRPQEAREVTLFVHGFNVNFAEGLYRHAQMTHDFQSPGVSIFYSWPSAGSVLGYPFDRESALFARDGLEEVATLAARSTARDVVLIGHSMGALVVMEAVRQMAVRRADTLLDKLQAVVLIAPDLDIDVFRMQVAALAPREVPIYIAISGRDRALRFSGMLRGQTDRLGSIRETSRVSELPGVVIIDVTDVEGSDDPLNHFAVATSPAMIALIGGLDRLGGTMLRDEARSGNVFEATVRVVAGASEVVLQPLVP
;
A
#
# COMPACT_ATOMS: atom_id res chain seq x y z
N MET A 1 -40.92 -8.17 -81.19
CA MET A 1 -41.19 -6.98 -80.34
C MET A 1 -41.52 -7.46 -78.91
N LEU A 2 -40.57 -7.49 -78.03
CA LEU A 2 -40.74 -7.82 -76.59
C LEU A 2 -40.62 -6.56 -75.79
N ARG A 3 -41.65 -6.17 -75.05
CA ARG A 3 -41.61 -5.06 -74.07
C ARG A 3 -41.25 -5.63 -72.73
N LEU A 4 -40.09 -5.23 -72.20
CA LEU A 4 -39.65 -5.45 -70.80
C LEU A 4 -40.24 -4.37 -69.87
N GLY A 5 -41.12 -4.81 -68.96
CA GLY A 5 -41.66 -3.94 -67.91
C GLY A 5 -40.69 -3.82 -66.72
N LEU A 6 -40.23 -2.62 -66.49
CA LEU A 6 -39.47 -2.30 -65.24
C LEU A 6 -40.45 -2.20 -64.05
N LYS A 7 -40.24 -3.09 -63.04
CA LYS A 7 -40.90 -2.97 -61.76
C LYS A 7 -40.01 -2.05 -60.86
N SER A 8 -40.56 -0.91 -60.44
CA SER A 8 -39.98 -0.04 -59.48
C SER A 8 -39.90 -0.74 -58.08
N ARG A 9 -38.72 -0.87 -57.54
CA ARG A 9 -38.51 -1.29 -56.15
C ARG A 9 -38.66 -0.06 -55.25
N THR A 10 -39.68 -0.05 -54.40
CA THR A 10 -39.79 0.88 -53.26
C THR A 10 -38.85 0.42 -52.16
N THR A 11 -37.90 1.27 -51.81
CA THR A 11 -37.05 1.11 -50.64
C THR A 11 -37.85 1.37 -49.35
N PRO A 12 -37.72 0.49 -48.33
CA PRO A 12 -38.37 0.79 -47.04
C PRO A 12 -37.59 1.89 -46.32
N SER A 13 -38.30 2.93 -45.89
CA SER A 13 -37.79 3.98 -45.03
C SER A 13 -37.52 3.39 -43.62
N VAL A 14 -36.26 3.41 -43.21
CA VAL A 14 -35.85 3.07 -41.84
C VAL A 14 -36.29 4.23 -40.95
N VAL A 15 -37.35 4.02 -40.19
CA VAL A 15 -37.75 4.91 -39.09
C VAL A 15 -36.84 4.61 -37.91
N THR A 16 -35.88 5.48 -37.65
CA THR A 16 -35.10 5.45 -36.41
C THR A 16 -35.97 5.96 -35.27
N PRO A 17 -36.20 5.17 -34.22
CA PRO A 17 -36.95 5.68 -33.05
C PRO A 17 -36.07 6.69 -32.32
N ASN A 18 -36.46 7.94 -32.34
CA ASN A 18 -35.88 9.01 -31.53
C ASN A 18 -36.30 8.79 -30.10
N CYS A 19 -35.53 7.99 -29.35
CA CYS A 19 -35.82 7.70 -27.93
C CYS A 19 -35.29 8.82 -27.06
N ALA A 20 -36.10 9.85 -26.83
CA ALA A 20 -35.78 10.97 -25.91
C ALA A 20 -35.38 10.49 -24.51
N ARG A 21 -35.87 9.31 -24.08
CA ARG A 21 -35.47 8.67 -22.81
C ARG A 21 -34.04 8.12 -22.82
N CYS A 22 -33.54 7.63 -23.96
CA CYS A 22 -32.16 7.20 -24.11
C CYS A 22 -31.18 8.38 -24.03
N ASN A 23 -31.55 9.51 -24.65
CA ASN A 23 -30.71 10.71 -24.56
C ASN A 23 -30.67 11.30 -23.15
N LEU A 24 -31.77 11.24 -22.41
CA LEU A 24 -31.78 11.70 -21.00
C LEU A 24 -30.92 10.80 -20.09
N ALA A 25 -30.93 9.50 -20.31
CA ALA A 25 -30.09 8.57 -19.55
C ALA A 25 -28.59 8.77 -19.85
N VAL A 26 -28.22 8.97 -21.11
CA VAL A 26 -26.84 9.27 -21.51
C VAL A 26 -26.38 10.60 -20.96
N VAL A 27 -27.22 11.63 -20.98
CA VAL A 27 -26.90 12.94 -20.37
C VAL A 27 -26.78 12.82 -18.86
N ALA A 28 -27.65 12.08 -18.18
CA ALA A 28 -27.57 11.85 -16.75
C ALA A 28 -26.30 11.08 -16.34
N VAL A 29 -25.89 10.08 -17.12
CA VAL A 29 -24.65 9.32 -16.91
C VAL A 29 -23.43 10.19 -17.18
N LEU A 30 -23.44 11.02 -18.23
CA LEU A 30 -22.37 11.97 -18.52
C LEU A 30 -22.28 13.07 -17.43
N THR A 31 -23.41 13.57 -16.93
CA THR A 31 -23.44 14.57 -15.85
C THR A 31 -22.97 13.96 -14.53
N ALA A 32 -23.32 12.71 -14.24
CA ALA A 32 -22.82 11.98 -13.09
C ALA A 32 -21.31 11.69 -13.19
N MET A 33 -20.81 11.36 -14.39
CA MET A 33 -19.36 11.22 -14.65
C MET A 33 -18.62 12.56 -14.50
N VAL A 34 -19.17 13.65 -14.99
CA VAL A 34 -18.59 15.01 -14.82
C VAL A 34 -18.63 15.45 -13.35
N GLY A 35 -19.67 15.07 -12.61
CA GLY A 35 -19.74 15.30 -11.15
C GLY A 35 -18.69 14.54 -10.35
N LEU A 36 -18.29 13.34 -10.81
CA LEU A 36 -17.21 12.56 -10.21
C LEU A 36 -15.81 13.11 -10.53
N VAL A 37 -15.63 13.84 -11.62
CA VAL A 37 -14.36 14.51 -11.97
C VAL A 37 -14.15 15.79 -11.14
N GLY A 38 -15.19 16.36 -10.57
CA GLY A 38 -15.14 17.58 -9.72
C GLY A 38 -14.64 17.34 -8.29
N ALA A 39 -14.45 16.09 -7.87
CA ALA A 39 -13.80 15.75 -6.59
C ALA A 39 -12.26 15.69 -6.76
N CYS A 40 -11.65 16.71 -7.37
CA CYS A 40 -10.22 16.95 -7.24
C CYS A 40 -9.95 17.41 -5.80
N SER A 41 -9.85 16.48 -4.86
CA SER A 41 -9.13 16.74 -3.62
C SER A 41 -7.72 17.17 -4.02
N SER A 42 -7.19 18.25 -3.44
CA SER A 42 -5.81 18.65 -3.67
C SER A 42 -4.89 17.45 -3.36
N ARG A 43 -4.01 17.11 -4.31
CA ARG A 43 -3.01 16.06 -4.10
C ARG A 43 -2.04 16.51 -3.02
N GLY A 44 -1.51 15.55 -2.25
CA GLY A 44 -0.46 15.84 -1.30
C GLY A 44 0.80 16.35 -1.99
N GLU A 45 1.39 17.40 -1.43
CA GLU A 45 2.67 17.98 -1.87
C GLU A 45 3.64 17.98 -0.71
N LEU A 46 4.94 17.84 -1.01
CA LEU A 46 5.97 18.00 0.01
C LEU A 46 6.10 19.49 0.33
N THR A 47 5.56 19.88 1.47
CA THR A 47 5.64 21.25 1.96
C THR A 47 6.74 21.35 3.00
N LEU A 48 7.82 22.07 2.68
CA LEU A 48 8.90 22.36 3.61
C LEU A 48 8.43 23.39 4.65
N PHE A 49 8.70 23.09 5.91
CA PHE A 49 8.31 23.94 7.04
C PHE A 49 9.40 23.91 8.12
N PRO A 50 9.74 25.05 8.75
CA PRO A 50 10.79 25.08 9.79
C PRO A 50 10.45 24.17 10.98
N GLU A 51 11.39 23.33 11.38
CA GLU A 51 11.18 22.40 12.51
C GLU A 51 10.88 23.13 13.83
N ALA A 52 11.53 24.27 14.04
CA ALA A 52 11.34 25.06 15.25
C ALA A 52 9.89 25.53 15.46
N ASP A 53 9.11 25.59 14.38
CA ASP A 53 7.71 26.05 14.38
C ASP A 53 6.71 24.86 14.39
N THR A 54 7.19 23.61 14.51
CA THR A 54 6.33 22.43 14.55
C THR A 54 6.09 21.98 15.99
N PRO A 55 4.83 21.94 16.46
CA PRO A 55 4.51 21.59 17.85
C PRO A 55 4.44 20.09 18.10
N GLY A 56 4.46 19.25 17.04
CA GLY A 56 4.28 17.81 17.11
C GLY A 56 5.58 17.02 17.12
N ALA A 57 5.44 15.70 17.10
CA ALA A 57 6.56 14.79 16.95
C ALA A 57 7.15 14.87 15.54
N VAL A 58 8.45 14.60 15.40
CA VAL A 58 9.13 14.48 14.11
C VAL A 58 9.54 13.03 13.90
N VAL A 59 9.17 12.49 12.74
CA VAL A 59 9.50 11.12 12.30
C VAL A 59 10.63 11.19 11.28
N ASP A 60 11.68 10.42 11.50
CA ASP A 60 12.81 10.28 10.58
C ASP A 60 12.59 9.07 9.68
N LEU A 61 12.61 9.29 8.37
CA LEU A 61 12.42 8.26 7.35
C LEU A 61 13.60 8.25 6.39
N LEU A 62 14.07 7.08 6.03
CA LEU A 62 14.85 6.87 4.81
C LEU A 62 13.91 6.62 3.63
N SER A 63 14.33 6.93 2.42
CA SER A 63 13.56 6.61 1.22
C SER A 63 14.42 6.07 0.11
N ALA A 64 13.84 5.17 -0.65
CA ALA A 64 14.34 4.72 -1.94
C ALA A 64 13.22 4.82 -2.97
N THR A 65 13.53 5.17 -4.20
CA THR A 65 12.50 5.30 -5.22
C THR A 65 13.00 4.92 -6.60
N SER A 66 12.15 4.20 -7.35
CA SER A 66 12.31 3.95 -8.79
C SER A 66 11.51 4.95 -9.65
N ARG A 67 11.10 6.09 -9.08
CA ARG A 67 10.57 7.24 -9.80
C ARG A 67 11.71 8.04 -10.43
N GLY A 68 11.46 8.64 -11.57
CA GLY A 68 12.38 9.60 -12.18
C GLY A 68 12.53 10.90 -11.36
N PRO A 69 13.48 11.77 -11.72
CA PRO A 69 13.62 13.07 -11.11
C PRO A 69 12.42 13.95 -11.41
N GLY A 70 11.94 14.70 -10.41
CA GLY A 70 10.91 15.70 -10.61
C GLY A 70 11.39 16.90 -11.47
N ASP A 71 10.47 17.66 -11.97
CA ASP A 71 10.68 18.80 -12.88
C ASP A 71 11.04 20.13 -12.16
N GLY A 72 11.37 20.05 -10.89
CA GLY A 72 11.67 21.21 -10.03
C GLY A 72 10.50 21.70 -9.20
N THR A 73 9.27 21.35 -9.55
CA THR A 73 8.06 21.57 -8.73
C THR A 73 7.72 20.37 -7.86
N ALA A 74 8.12 19.17 -8.31
CA ALA A 74 8.01 17.92 -7.58
C ALA A 74 9.39 17.31 -7.33
N ILE A 75 9.61 16.75 -6.15
CA ILE A 75 10.88 16.09 -5.81
C ILE A 75 11.03 14.81 -6.66
N GLU A 76 9.91 14.12 -6.93
CA GLU A 76 9.87 12.86 -7.66
C GLU A 76 8.79 12.89 -8.75
N ALA A 77 9.17 12.46 -9.95
CA ALA A 77 8.28 12.38 -11.11
C ALA A 77 7.40 11.11 -11.09
N ARG A 78 6.53 10.98 -12.09
CA ARG A 78 5.72 9.76 -12.32
C ARG A 78 6.42 8.75 -13.21
N GLU A 79 7.43 9.20 -13.96
CA GLU A 79 8.20 8.39 -14.89
C GLU A 79 8.98 7.30 -14.14
N ARG A 80 9.22 6.19 -14.82
CA ARG A 80 10.04 5.08 -14.32
C ARG A 80 11.51 5.42 -14.46
N SER A 81 12.31 5.06 -13.47
CA SER A 81 13.77 5.16 -13.49
C SER A 81 14.38 3.80 -13.20
N GLU A 82 15.29 3.35 -14.05
CA GLU A 82 16.07 2.11 -13.84
C GLU A 82 17.08 2.26 -12.70
N THR A 83 17.46 3.49 -12.38
CA THR A 83 18.38 3.79 -11.28
C THR A 83 17.60 4.26 -10.07
N LEU A 84 17.82 3.62 -8.93
CA LEU A 84 17.23 4.04 -7.67
C LEU A 84 17.77 5.40 -7.23
N ARG A 85 16.90 6.16 -6.60
CA ARG A 85 17.25 7.42 -5.96
C ARG A 85 16.99 7.30 -4.46
N TRP A 86 17.92 7.84 -3.70
CA TRP A 86 17.99 7.69 -2.26
C TRP A 86 17.78 9.03 -1.58
N GLY A 87 17.13 9.01 -0.43
CA GLY A 87 16.89 10.22 0.32
C GLY A 87 16.60 9.97 1.80
N GLU A 88 16.67 11.04 2.56
CA GLU A 88 16.19 11.07 3.94
C GLU A 88 15.20 12.21 4.11
N PHE A 89 14.20 11.96 4.93
CA PHE A 89 13.12 12.89 5.19
C PHE A 89 12.84 12.94 6.68
N ARG A 90 12.54 14.13 7.17
CA ARG A 90 12.01 14.35 8.50
C ARG A 90 10.62 14.96 8.36
N VAL A 91 9.64 14.30 8.94
CA VAL A 91 8.22 14.65 8.79
C VAL A 91 7.64 15.00 10.15
N ALA A 92 7.11 16.21 10.27
CA ALA A 92 6.36 16.64 11.43
C ALA A 92 4.96 16.01 11.41
N VAL A 93 4.60 15.35 12.49
CA VAL A 93 3.28 14.76 12.72
C VAL A 93 2.46 15.75 13.55
N PRO A 94 1.33 16.25 13.04
CA PRO A 94 0.56 17.27 13.75
C PRO A 94 -0.07 16.70 15.02
N PRO A 95 -0.13 17.49 16.12
CA PRO A 95 -0.68 17.02 17.39
C PRO A 95 -2.21 16.97 17.42
N LYS A 96 -2.91 17.81 16.60
CA LYS A 96 -4.38 17.87 16.57
C LYS A 96 -4.93 17.03 15.43
N ARG A 97 -4.90 15.72 15.60
CA ARG A 97 -5.46 14.75 14.65
C ARG A 97 -5.96 13.51 15.38
N GLU A 98 -6.89 12.81 14.76
CA GLU A 98 -7.21 11.44 15.16
C GLU A 98 -6.12 10.48 14.70
N PRO A 99 -5.72 9.47 15.51
CA PRO A 99 -4.81 8.42 15.05
C PRO A 99 -5.29 7.80 13.73
N GLY A 100 -4.36 7.50 12.83
CA GLY A 100 -4.68 6.94 11.51
C GLY A 100 -4.99 7.96 10.44
N THR A 101 -5.26 9.24 10.78
CA THR A 101 -5.56 10.28 9.79
C THR A 101 -4.29 10.93 9.24
N VAL A 102 -4.32 11.33 7.97
CA VAL A 102 -3.28 12.14 7.31
C VAL A 102 -3.94 13.33 6.63
N SER A 103 -3.56 14.52 7.08
CA SER A 103 -3.98 15.79 6.49
C SER A 103 -2.82 16.45 5.77
N PHE A 104 -3.07 17.07 4.63
CA PHE A 104 -2.08 17.82 3.86
C PHE A 104 -2.47 19.31 3.87
N PRO A 105 -1.49 20.22 3.72
CA PRO A 105 -1.80 21.61 3.44
C PRO A 105 -2.70 21.69 2.20
N ARG A 106 -3.87 22.29 2.38
CA ARG A 106 -4.81 22.56 1.28
C ARG A 106 -4.54 23.97 0.78
N ARG A 107 -5.51 24.65 0.26
CA ARG A 107 -5.35 26.04 -0.17
C ARG A 107 -5.12 26.96 1.05
N GLY A 108 -3.99 27.67 1.10
CA GLY A 108 -3.64 28.57 2.18
C GLY A 108 -2.28 28.28 2.81
N ALA A 109 -1.98 28.95 3.92
CA ALA A 109 -0.76 28.69 4.68
C ALA A 109 -0.84 27.31 5.37
N PRO A 110 0.25 26.54 5.41
CA PRO A 110 0.33 25.30 6.17
C PRO A 110 0.01 25.51 7.64
N ASN A 111 -0.74 24.59 8.24
CA ASN A 111 -1.04 24.63 9.66
C ASN A 111 -0.32 23.49 10.39
N PRO A 112 0.76 23.75 11.14
CA PRO A 112 1.56 22.71 11.80
C PRO A 112 0.80 21.98 12.92
N GLU A 113 -0.34 22.50 13.35
CA GLU A 113 -1.20 21.85 14.36
C GLU A 113 -2.05 20.70 13.76
N THR A 114 -2.34 20.75 12.44
CA THR A 114 -3.27 19.83 11.77
C THR A 114 -2.71 19.15 10.54
N ASP A 115 -1.65 19.71 9.93
CA ASP A 115 -1.09 19.23 8.67
C ASP A 115 0.22 18.48 8.87
N PHE A 116 0.40 17.37 8.15
CA PHE A 116 1.70 16.74 8.00
C PHE A 116 2.60 17.63 7.16
N LEU A 117 3.80 17.93 7.65
CA LEU A 117 4.75 18.83 7.03
C LEU A 117 6.14 18.20 6.97
N THR A 118 6.89 18.50 5.93
CA THR A 118 8.26 18.05 5.78
C THR A 118 9.21 19.08 6.37
N VAL A 119 9.91 18.73 7.46
CA VAL A 119 10.87 19.65 8.10
C VAL A 119 12.27 19.54 7.48
N SER A 120 12.58 18.41 6.85
CA SER A 120 13.83 18.22 6.10
C SER A 120 13.64 17.21 4.97
N ALA A 121 14.26 17.47 3.83
CA ALA A 121 14.33 16.57 2.69
C ALA A 121 15.75 16.66 2.10
N GLN A 122 16.51 15.58 2.17
CA GLN A 122 17.90 15.55 1.70
C GLN A 122 18.11 14.36 0.76
N LYS A 123 18.86 14.56 -0.30
CA LYS A 123 19.28 13.49 -1.20
C LYS A 123 20.47 12.77 -0.58
N ILE A 124 20.46 11.44 -0.65
CA ILE A 124 21.62 10.61 -0.36
C ILE A 124 22.27 10.28 -1.71
N ALA A 125 23.60 10.34 -1.76
CA ALA A 125 24.33 10.32 -3.02
C ALA A 125 24.17 9.01 -3.79
N ASP A 126 24.29 7.88 -3.09
CA ASP A 126 24.34 6.55 -3.69
C ASP A 126 23.95 5.45 -2.65
N GLU A 127 23.95 4.21 -3.10
CA GLU A 127 23.69 3.01 -2.28
C GLU A 127 24.61 2.92 -1.06
N GLN A 128 25.92 3.19 -1.24
CA GLN A 128 26.90 3.06 -0.16
C GLN A 128 26.68 4.12 0.94
N ALA A 129 26.36 5.34 0.55
CA ALA A 129 26.00 6.42 1.47
C ALA A 129 24.70 6.09 2.22
N PHE A 130 23.72 5.51 1.50
CA PHE A 130 22.47 5.06 2.11
C PHE A 130 22.70 3.95 3.14
N LEU A 131 23.51 2.94 2.83
CA LEU A 131 23.86 1.87 3.76
C LEU A 131 24.59 2.42 5.00
N THR A 132 25.45 3.39 4.80
CA THR A 132 26.18 4.05 5.92
C THR A 132 25.19 4.77 6.84
N GLU A 133 24.25 5.54 6.30
CA GLU A 133 23.23 6.23 7.09
C GLU A 133 22.28 5.24 7.78
N LEU A 134 21.84 4.20 7.08
CA LEU A 134 21.02 3.14 7.66
C LEU A 134 21.72 2.49 8.87
N ASN A 135 22.99 2.14 8.74
CA ASN A 135 23.77 1.56 9.84
C ASN A 135 23.97 2.55 10.99
N ALA A 136 24.17 3.83 10.71
CA ALA A 136 24.26 4.86 11.74
C ALA A 136 22.97 5.00 12.55
N ARG A 137 21.81 4.91 11.89
CA ARG A 137 20.49 4.92 12.56
C ARG A 137 20.25 3.66 13.39
N LEU A 138 20.58 2.49 12.84
CA LEU A 138 20.46 1.21 13.55
C LEU A 138 21.37 1.16 14.79
N ALA A 139 22.58 1.72 14.71
CA ALA A 139 23.51 1.76 15.84
C ALA A 139 22.97 2.58 17.04
N ARG A 140 22.07 3.52 16.80
CA ARG A 140 21.40 4.31 17.87
C ARG A 140 20.25 3.53 18.53
N ARG A 141 19.87 2.35 18.02
CA ARG A 141 18.81 1.52 18.56
C ARG A 141 19.40 0.40 19.45
N PRO A 142 18.67 -0.01 20.49
CA PRO A 142 18.98 -1.25 21.21
C PRO A 142 19.05 -2.42 20.24
N GLN A 143 19.79 -3.46 20.54
CA GLN A 143 20.02 -4.58 19.63
C GLN A 143 18.71 -5.29 19.23
N GLU A 144 17.79 -5.44 20.17
CA GLU A 144 16.47 -6.02 19.98
C GLU A 144 15.56 -5.19 19.06
N ALA A 145 15.78 -3.89 18.96
CA ALA A 145 15.05 -2.94 18.13
C ALA A 145 15.75 -2.62 16.79
N ARG A 146 16.82 -3.35 16.43
CA ARG A 146 17.50 -3.18 15.14
C ARG A 146 16.76 -3.88 14.00
N GLU A 147 15.55 -3.46 13.78
CA GLU A 147 14.68 -3.91 12.69
C GLU A 147 14.62 -2.83 11.60
N VAL A 148 14.51 -3.27 10.35
CA VAL A 148 14.22 -2.40 9.22
C VAL A 148 12.83 -2.71 8.70
N THR A 149 11.96 -1.72 8.69
CA THR A 149 10.63 -1.81 8.09
C THR A 149 10.62 -1.09 6.74
N LEU A 150 10.33 -1.82 5.65
CA LEU A 150 10.12 -1.25 4.33
C LEU A 150 8.62 -1.14 4.03
N PHE A 151 8.14 0.06 3.79
CA PHE A 151 6.75 0.29 3.37
C PHE A 151 6.65 0.62 1.88
N VAL A 152 5.73 -0.05 1.19
CA VAL A 152 5.44 0.09 -0.24
C VAL A 152 4.00 0.55 -0.42
N HIS A 153 3.83 1.75 -0.96
CA HIS A 153 2.50 2.38 -1.12
C HIS A 153 1.63 1.71 -2.19
N GLY A 154 0.34 2.01 -2.16
CA GLY A 154 -0.65 1.47 -3.09
C GLY A 154 -0.78 2.22 -4.41
N PHE A 155 -1.84 1.84 -5.15
CA PHE A 155 -2.30 2.48 -6.37
C PHE A 155 -2.73 3.93 -6.15
N ASN A 156 -2.56 4.78 -7.17
CA ASN A 156 -3.01 6.17 -7.20
C ASN A 156 -2.42 7.03 -6.05
N VAL A 157 -1.19 6.76 -5.66
CA VAL A 157 -0.47 7.48 -4.60
C VAL A 157 0.74 8.17 -5.19
N ASN A 158 0.91 9.47 -4.94
CA ASN A 158 2.13 10.18 -5.27
C ASN A 158 3.19 10.03 -4.16
N PHE A 159 4.39 10.56 -4.38
CA PHE A 159 5.50 10.43 -3.44
C PHE A 159 5.17 11.04 -2.06
N ALA A 160 4.65 12.26 -2.04
CA ALA A 160 4.33 12.95 -0.79
C ALA A 160 3.26 12.24 0.04
N GLU A 161 2.19 11.78 -0.61
CA GLU A 161 1.11 11.05 0.04
C GLU A 161 1.59 9.74 0.66
N GLY A 162 2.45 9.00 -0.07
CA GLY A 162 3.04 7.77 0.44
C GLY A 162 4.00 8.02 1.61
N LEU A 163 4.83 9.06 1.51
CA LEU A 163 5.77 9.44 2.57
C LEU A 163 5.04 9.83 3.86
N TYR A 164 4.03 10.69 3.77
CA TYR A 164 3.25 11.13 4.94
C TYR A 164 2.43 9.98 5.54
N ARG A 165 1.89 9.10 4.72
CA ARG A 165 1.23 7.88 5.21
C ARG A 165 2.21 6.98 5.96
N HIS A 166 3.43 6.81 5.46
CA HIS A 166 4.45 6.03 6.16
C HIS A 166 4.89 6.72 7.47
N ALA A 167 5.03 8.05 7.48
CA ALA A 167 5.30 8.79 8.71
C ALA A 167 4.20 8.60 9.75
N GLN A 168 2.91 8.65 9.32
CA GLN A 168 1.77 8.37 10.19
C GLN A 168 1.85 6.97 10.78
N MET A 169 2.08 5.94 9.95
CA MET A 169 2.19 4.55 10.43
C MET A 169 3.34 4.39 11.40
N THR A 170 4.53 4.91 11.07
CA THR A 170 5.72 4.85 11.94
C THR A 170 5.46 5.48 13.30
N HIS A 171 4.79 6.64 13.32
CA HIS A 171 4.44 7.35 14.55
C HIS A 171 3.37 6.60 15.35
N ASP A 172 2.26 6.27 14.70
CA ASP A 172 1.08 5.75 15.40
C ASP A 172 1.28 4.32 15.92
N PHE A 173 2.01 3.48 15.17
CA PHE A 173 2.39 2.13 15.62
C PHE A 173 3.60 2.14 16.57
N GLN A 174 4.23 3.30 16.79
CA GLN A 174 5.43 3.41 17.62
C GLN A 174 6.55 2.46 17.17
N SER A 175 6.77 2.38 15.84
CA SER A 175 7.73 1.45 15.24
C SER A 175 9.13 1.64 15.84
N PRO A 176 9.74 0.61 16.45
CA PRO A 176 10.98 0.77 17.22
C PRO A 176 12.22 0.85 16.33
N GLY A 177 12.16 0.31 15.12
CA GLY A 177 13.26 0.16 14.18
C GLY A 177 13.58 1.39 13.34
N VAL A 178 14.13 1.15 12.16
CA VAL A 178 14.39 2.15 11.13
C VAL A 178 13.41 1.94 9.98
N SER A 179 12.66 2.98 9.63
CA SER A 179 11.65 2.96 8.59
C SER A 179 12.20 3.42 7.26
N ILE A 180 12.00 2.63 6.20
CA ILE A 180 12.37 2.94 4.82
C ILE A 180 11.10 3.01 3.98
N PHE A 181 10.87 4.13 3.31
CA PHE A 181 9.80 4.30 2.34
C PHE A 181 10.29 3.92 0.95
N TYR A 182 9.70 2.88 0.35
CA TYR A 182 9.92 2.56 -1.05
C TYR A 182 8.80 3.11 -1.90
N SER A 183 9.12 4.11 -2.76
CA SER A 183 8.17 4.73 -3.66
C SER A 183 8.35 4.23 -5.08
N TRP A 184 7.34 3.53 -5.59
CA TRP A 184 7.30 3.07 -6.98
C TRP A 184 6.50 4.04 -7.87
N PRO A 185 6.73 4.07 -9.22
CA PRO A 185 6.16 5.07 -10.12
C PRO A 185 4.67 4.85 -10.42
N SER A 186 3.81 5.03 -9.42
CA SER A 186 2.36 5.14 -9.61
C SER A 186 2.03 6.48 -10.26
N ALA A 187 1.10 6.46 -11.22
CA ALA A 187 0.68 7.64 -11.98
C ALA A 187 0.00 8.72 -11.12
N GLY A 188 -0.45 8.38 -9.91
CA GLY A 188 -1.22 9.29 -9.07
C GLY A 188 -2.54 9.69 -9.72
N SER A 189 -3.16 8.80 -10.47
CA SER A 189 -4.42 9.02 -11.20
C SER A 189 -5.27 7.77 -11.19
N VAL A 190 -6.57 7.91 -10.94
CA VAL A 190 -7.53 6.79 -10.97
C VAL A 190 -7.58 6.12 -12.34
N LEU A 191 -7.38 6.88 -13.41
CA LEU A 191 -7.32 6.36 -14.79
C LEU A 191 -5.99 5.68 -15.10
N GLY A 192 -4.97 5.82 -14.24
CA GLY A 192 -3.64 5.24 -14.41
C GLY A 192 -3.53 3.76 -14.02
N TYR A 193 -4.63 3.06 -13.71
CA TYR A 193 -4.56 1.68 -13.22
C TYR A 193 -3.76 0.71 -14.12
N PRO A 194 -3.93 0.70 -15.46
CA PRO A 194 -3.11 -0.15 -16.33
C PRO A 194 -1.62 0.21 -16.29
N PHE A 195 -1.30 1.51 -16.31
CA PHE A 195 0.07 1.99 -16.19
C PHE A 195 0.70 1.59 -14.86
N ASP A 196 -0.05 1.72 -13.76
CA ASP A 196 0.42 1.38 -12.43
C ASP A 196 0.69 -0.13 -12.28
N ARG A 197 -0.11 -0.98 -12.94
CA ARG A 197 0.14 -2.44 -12.97
C ARG A 197 1.49 -2.79 -13.59
N GLU A 198 1.83 -2.17 -14.72
CA GLU A 198 3.12 -2.33 -15.37
C GLU A 198 4.25 -1.72 -14.52
N SER A 199 4.00 -0.57 -13.87
CA SER A 199 4.96 0.07 -12.98
C SER A 199 5.24 -0.77 -11.73
N ALA A 200 4.24 -1.48 -11.21
CA ALA A 200 4.42 -2.41 -10.09
C ALA A 200 5.39 -3.56 -10.45
N LEU A 201 5.23 -4.12 -11.66
CA LEU A 201 6.16 -5.16 -12.16
C LEU A 201 7.56 -4.60 -12.42
N PHE A 202 7.67 -3.38 -12.95
CA PHE A 202 8.95 -2.70 -13.14
C PHE A 202 9.66 -2.46 -11.81
N ALA A 203 8.92 -2.07 -10.77
CA ALA A 203 9.49 -1.64 -9.49
C ALA A 203 9.99 -2.78 -8.59
N ARG A 204 9.66 -4.04 -8.89
CA ARG A 204 10.05 -5.19 -8.07
C ARG A 204 11.57 -5.36 -7.95
N ASP A 205 12.31 -5.09 -9.03
CA ASP A 205 13.78 -5.21 -9.02
C ASP A 205 14.40 -4.17 -8.10
N GLY A 206 13.90 -2.92 -8.13
CA GLY A 206 14.35 -1.88 -7.21
C GLY A 206 14.00 -2.19 -5.74
N LEU A 207 12.83 -2.80 -5.47
CA LEU A 207 12.49 -3.22 -4.11
C LEU A 207 13.41 -4.36 -3.63
N GLU A 208 13.74 -5.32 -4.48
CA GLU A 208 14.72 -6.37 -4.16
C GLU A 208 16.08 -5.77 -3.81
N GLU A 209 16.54 -4.75 -4.56
CA GLU A 209 17.80 -4.06 -4.28
C GLU A 209 17.77 -3.38 -2.90
N VAL A 210 16.73 -2.62 -2.58
CA VAL A 210 16.56 -1.96 -1.28
C VAL A 210 16.50 -2.98 -0.13
N ALA A 211 15.73 -4.05 -0.30
CA ALA A 211 15.61 -5.10 0.71
C ALA A 211 16.93 -5.85 0.92
N THR A 212 17.68 -6.10 -0.17
CA THR A 212 19.02 -6.69 -0.09
C THR A 212 20.00 -5.79 0.66
N LEU A 213 19.90 -4.47 0.43
CA LEU A 213 20.72 -3.49 1.15
C LEU A 213 20.37 -3.48 2.65
N ALA A 214 19.07 -3.51 2.99
CA ALA A 214 18.61 -3.63 4.35
C ALA A 214 19.13 -4.93 5.02
N ALA A 215 19.16 -6.05 4.32
CA ALA A 215 19.70 -7.30 4.84
C ALA A 215 21.23 -7.29 5.02
N ARG A 216 21.96 -6.53 4.18
CA ARG A 216 23.41 -6.32 4.31
C ARG A 216 23.77 -5.35 5.46
N SER A 217 22.82 -4.60 5.96
CA SER A 217 23.02 -3.71 7.09
C SER A 217 23.20 -4.46 8.41
N THR A 218 23.42 -3.69 9.50
CA THR A 218 23.47 -4.23 10.87
C THR A 218 22.07 -4.51 11.44
N ALA A 219 21.04 -4.47 10.62
CA ALA A 219 19.69 -4.90 11.02
C ALA A 219 19.70 -6.39 11.38
N ARG A 220 18.98 -6.73 12.42
CA ARG A 220 18.70 -8.12 12.81
C ARG A 220 17.63 -8.71 11.91
N ASP A 221 16.56 -7.95 11.71
CA ASP A 221 15.35 -8.37 11.03
C ASP A 221 14.94 -7.32 9.98
N VAL A 222 14.26 -7.79 8.92
CA VAL A 222 13.63 -6.97 7.87
C VAL A 222 12.15 -7.33 7.79
N VAL A 223 11.28 -6.32 7.76
CA VAL A 223 9.85 -6.48 7.55
C VAL A 223 9.45 -5.74 6.29
N LEU A 224 8.72 -6.40 5.40
CA LEU A 224 8.17 -5.79 4.19
C LEU A 224 6.67 -5.54 4.36
N ILE A 225 6.22 -4.30 4.17
CA ILE A 225 4.81 -3.92 4.27
C ILE A 225 4.34 -3.41 2.91
N GLY A 226 3.37 -4.08 2.32
CA GLY A 226 2.75 -3.67 1.05
C GLY A 226 1.27 -3.33 1.21
N HIS A 227 0.88 -2.15 0.75
CA HIS A 227 -0.52 -1.74 0.73
C HIS A 227 -1.10 -1.83 -0.69
N SER A 228 -2.29 -2.41 -0.83
CA SER A 228 -3.03 -2.45 -2.09
C SER A 228 -2.18 -3.01 -3.25
N MET A 229 -1.95 -2.26 -4.34
CA MET A 229 -1.04 -2.65 -5.43
C MET A 229 0.44 -2.72 -4.99
N GLY A 230 0.84 -2.03 -3.90
CA GLY A 230 2.15 -2.21 -3.29
C GLY A 230 2.38 -3.64 -2.77
N ALA A 231 1.32 -4.35 -2.39
CA ALA A 231 1.39 -5.76 -2.05
C ALA A 231 1.80 -6.64 -3.25
N LEU A 232 1.40 -6.27 -4.48
CA LEU A 232 1.88 -6.93 -5.68
C LEU A 232 3.38 -6.70 -5.86
N VAL A 233 3.86 -5.45 -5.69
CA VAL A 233 5.31 -5.14 -5.78
C VAL A 233 6.10 -5.97 -4.78
N VAL A 234 5.63 -6.04 -3.53
CA VAL A 234 6.27 -6.83 -2.46
C VAL A 234 6.30 -8.31 -2.83
N MET A 235 5.17 -8.91 -3.19
CA MET A 235 5.12 -10.36 -3.46
C MET A 235 5.89 -10.75 -4.73
N GLU A 236 5.93 -9.90 -5.76
CA GLU A 236 6.78 -10.10 -6.95
C GLU A 236 8.26 -10.04 -6.59
N ALA A 237 8.69 -9.07 -5.76
CA ALA A 237 10.06 -8.97 -5.29
C ALA A 237 10.45 -10.19 -4.44
N VAL A 238 9.62 -10.56 -3.46
CA VAL A 238 9.88 -11.71 -2.56
C VAL A 238 9.96 -13.03 -3.35
N ARG A 239 9.04 -13.23 -4.33
CA ARG A 239 9.13 -14.36 -5.24
C ARG A 239 10.44 -14.37 -6.03
N GLN A 240 10.86 -13.22 -6.53
CA GLN A 240 12.12 -13.08 -7.28
C GLN A 240 13.33 -13.42 -6.41
N MET A 241 13.36 -12.92 -5.17
CA MET A 241 14.39 -13.27 -4.18
C MET A 241 14.46 -14.77 -3.93
N ALA A 242 13.31 -15.43 -3.80
CA ALA A 242 13.26 -16.90 -3.61
C ALA A 242 13.80 -17.65 -4.84
N VAL A 243 13.42 -17.25 -6.05
CA VAL A 243 13.89 -17.86 -7.30
C VAL A 243 15.40 -17.66 -7.50
N ARG A 244 15.92 -16.47 -7.14
CA ARG A 244 17.36 -16.13 -7.21
C ARG A 244 18.17 -16.71 -6.06
N ARG A 245 17.53 -17.32 -5.07
CA ARG A 245 18.17 -17.85 -3.84
C ARG A 245 18.94 -16.76 -3.09
N ALA A 246 18.30 -15.63 -2.88
CA ALA A 246 18.85 -14.52 -2.10
C ALA A 246 18.86 -14.86 -0.59
N ASP A 247 19.64 -15.86 -0.21
CA ASP A 247 19.60 -16.54 1.09
C ASP A 247 19.81 -15.57 2.27
N THR A 248 20.81 -14.69 2.20
CA THR A 248 21.10 -13.69 3.25
C THR A 248 19.89 -12.78 3.53
N LEU A 249 19.15 -12.40 2.48
CA LEU A 249 17.98 -11.56 2.64
C LEU A 249 16.81 -12.34 3.21
N LEU A 250 16.54 -13.52 2.67
CA LEU A 250 15.43 -14.36 3.11
C LEU A 250 15.60 -14.84 4.56
N ASP A 251 16.84 -15.04 5.01
CA ASP A 251 17.14 -15.43 6.40
C ASP A 251 16.87 -14.27 7.40
N LYS A 252 16.95 -13.01 6.95
CA LYS A 252 16.62 -11.83 7.74
C LYS A 252 15.17 -11.35 7.53
N LEU A 253 14.45 -11.88 6.55
CA LEU A 253 13.07 -11.52 6.28
C LEU A 253 12.15 -12.14 7.35
N GLN A 254 11.84 -11.33 8.35
CA GLN A 254 11.05 -11.77 9.51
C GLN A 254 9.57 -11.91 9.16
N ALA A 255 9.04 -11.00 8.34
CA ALA A 255 7.64 -11.01 7.96
C ALA A 255 7.38 -10.24 6.66
N VAL A 256 6.33 -10.64 5.98
CA VAL A 256 5.66 -9.88 4.93
C VAL A 256 4.26 -9.53 5.41
N VAL A 257 3.91 -8.25 5.40
CA VAL A 257 2.60 -7.74 5.81
C VAL A 257 1.89 -7.15 4.60
N LEU A 258 0.76 -7.70 4.24
CA LEU A 258 -0.04 -7.27 3.09
C LEU A 258 -1.34 -6.63 3.60
N ILE A 259 -1.47 -5.32 3.41
CA ILE A 259 -2.64 -4.56 3.83
C ILE A 259 -3.56 -4.38 2.62
N ALA A 260 -4.79 -4.89 2.69
CA ALA A 260 -5.79 -4.82 1.62
C ALA A 260 -5.21 -5.12 0.22
N PRO A 261 -4.53 -6.28 0.02
CA PRO A 261 -3.76 -6.53 -1.18
C PRO A 261 -4.60 -6.60 -2.45
N ASP A 262 -4.27 -5.75 -3.45
CA ASP A 262 -4.84 -5.80 -4.79
C ASP A 262 -4.13 -6.85 -5.65
N LEU A 263 -4.27 -8.10 -5.25
CA LEU A 263 -3.61 -9.25 -5.81
C LEU A 263 -4.64 -10.30 -6.24
N ASP A 264 -4.34 -10.98 -7.34
CA ASP A 264 -5.09 -12.16 -7.76
C ASP A 264 -4.73 -13.34 -6.87
N ILE A 265 -5.74 -14.11 -6.44
CA ILE A 265 -5.56 -15.21 -5.49
C ILE A 265 -4.67 -16.32 -6.06
N ASP A 266 -4.86 -16.67 -7.35
CA ASP A 266 -4.09 -17.76 -7.95
C ASP A 266 -2.63 -17.33 -8.20
N VAL A 267 -2.40 -16.05 -8.54
CA VAL A 267 -1.04 -15.48 -8.61
C VAL A 267 -0.37 -15.50 -7.25
N PHE A 268 -1.07 -15.09 -6.20
CA PHE A 268 -0.55 -15.13 -4.82
C PHE A 268 -0.15 -16.55 -4.40
N ARG A 269 -0.99 -17.55 -4.67
CA ARG A 269 -0.69 -18.96 -4.36
C ARG A 269 0.61 -19.41 -5.01
N MET A 270 0.84 -19.06 -6.28
CA MET A 270 2.08 -19.36 -7.00
C MET A 270 3.31 -18.62 -6.43
N GLN A 271 3.11 -17.40 -5.93
CA GLN A 271 4.16 -16.62 -5.28
C GLN A 271 4.55 -17.26 -3.94
N VAL A 272 3.58 -17.67 -3.12
CA VAL A 272 3.83 -18.38 -1.85
C VAL A 272 4.49 -19.74 -2.09
N ALA A 273 4.05 -20.48 -3.10
CA ALA A 273 4.67 -21.77 -3.44
C ALA A 273 6.19 -21.65 -3.76
N ALA A 274 6.63 -20.53 -4.31
CA ALA A 274 8.05 -20.28 -4.55
C ALA A 274 8.86 -20.06 -3.25
N LEU A 275 8.18 -19.68 -2.16
CA LEU A 275 8.78 -19.49 -0.83
C LEU A 275 8.78 -20.77 0.02
N ALA A 276 8.02 -21.80 -0.36
CA ALA A 276 7.76 -22.99 0.44
C ALA A 276 8.96 -23.62 1.17
N PRO A 277 10.21 -23.54 0.66
CA PRO A 277 11.36 -24.07 1.41
C PRO A 277 11.73 -23.25 2.65
N ARG A 278 11.18 -22.02 2.85
CA ARG A 278 11.68 -21.05 3.83
C ARG A 278 10.65 -20.49 4.80
N GLU A 279 9.42 -20.92 4.76
CA GLU A 279 8.35 -20.57 5.71
C GLU A 279 8.37 -19.09 6.20
N VAL A 280 8.53 -18.15 5.26
CA VAL A 280 8.46 -16.71 5.60
C VAL A 280 7.04 -16.38 6.03
N PRO A 281 6.82 -15.84 7.24
CA PRO A 281 5.48 -15.48 7.70
C PRO A 281 4.87 -14.38 6.82
N ILE A 282 3.64 -14.62 6.32
CA ILE A 282 2.90 -13.66 5.49
C ILE A 282 1.58 -13.35 6.19
N TYR A 283 1.46 -12.12 6.68
CA TYR A 283 0.24 -11.63 7.31
C TYR A 283 -0.59 -10.85 6.30
N ILE A 284 -1.86 -11.21 6.14
CA ILE A 284 -2.76 -10.60 5.16
C ILE A 284 -3.94 -9.98 5.89
N ALA A 285 -4.00 -8.66 5.88
CA ALA A 285 -5.17 -7.95 6.38
C ALA A 285 -6.21 -7.81 5.26
N ILE A 286 -7.40 -8.38 5.48
CA ILE A 286 -8.51 -8.40 4.53
C ILE A 286 -9.72 -7.66 5.08
N SER A 287 -10.55 -7.09 4.19
CA SER A 287 -11.85 -6.52 4.56
C SER A 287 -12.91 -6.83 3.51
N GLY A 288 -13.97 -7.54 3.90
CA GLY A 288 -15.13 -7.76 3.05
C GLY A 288 -15.90 -6.49 2.69
N ARG A 289 -15.63 -5.36 3.37
CA ARG A 289 -16.21 -4.03 3.11
C ARG A 289 -15.38 -3.15 2.18
N ASP A 290 -14.20 -3.62 1.73
CA ASP A 290 -13.32 -2.86 0.85
C ASP A 290 -13.98 -2.56 -0.50
N ARG A 291 -14.27 -1.28 -0.74
CA ARG A 291 -14.92 -0.81 -1.96
C ARG A 291 -13.94 -0.61 -3.10
N ALA A 292 -12.67 -0.24 -2.78
CA ALA A 292 -11.66 -0.01 -3.80
C ALA A 292 -11.27 -1.33 -4.47
N LEU A 293 -11.08 -2.40 -3.71
CA LEU A 293 -10.77 -3.71 -4.26
C LEU A 293 -11.92 -4.31 -5.07
N ARG A 294 -13.16 -4.09 -4.65
CA ARG A 294 -14.32 -4.50 -5.45
C ARG A 294 -14.35 -3.79 -6.81
N PHE A 295 -14.01 -2.50 -6.84
CA PHE A 295 -13.91 -1.74 -8.08
C PHE A 295 -12.77 -2.25 -8.97
N SER A 296 -11.57 -2.49 -8.42
CA SER A 296 -10.44 -3.03 -9.18
C SER A 296 -10.74 -4.43 -9.75
N GLY A 297 -11.43 -5.27 -8.98
CA GLY A 297 -11.90 -6.59 -9.42
C GLY A 297 -12.84 -6.50 -10.63
N MET A 298 -13.82 -5.60 -10.61
CA MET A 298 -14.73 -5.36 -11.72
C MET A 298 -13.99 -4.91 -13.00
N LEU A 299 -13.03 -4.01 -12.88
CA LEU A 299 -12.23 -3.54 -14.04
C LEU A 299 -11.47 -4.67 -14.74
N ARG A 300 -11.20 -5.77 -14.04
CA ARG A 300 -10.45 -6.92 -14.55
C ARG A 300 -11.31 -8.13 -14.88
N GLY A 301 -12.62 -8.01 -14.81
CA GLY A 301 -13.55 -9.11 -15.04
C GLY A 301 -13.52 -10.19 -13.97
N GLN A 302 -12.97 -9.89 -12.79
CA GLN A 302 -12.95 -10.74 -11.60
C GLN A 302 -13.59 -10.00 -10.43
N THR A 303 -14.30 -10.72 -9.58
CA THR A 303 -14.99 -10.13 -8.41
C THR A 303 -14.14 -10.16 -7.16
N ASP A 304 -13.28 -11.17 -6.98
CA ASP A 304 -12.54 -11.37 -5.75
C ASP A 304 -11.06 -11.03 -5.91
N ARG A 305 -10.59 -10.15 -5.01
CA ARG A 305 -9.18 -9.83 -4.82
C ARG A 305 -8.75 -10.36 -3.47
N LEU A 306 -7.48 -10.68 -3.31
CA LEU A 306 -6.93 -11.24 -2.06
C LEU A 306 -7.35 -10.43 -0.83
N GLY A 307 -7.29 -9.11 -0.89
CA GLY A 307 -7.67 -8.22 0.23
C GLY A 307 -9.18 -8.12 0.49
N SER A 308 -10.04 -8.61 -0.40
CA SER A 308 -11.50 -8.65 -0.26
C SER A 308 -12.08 -10.05 -0.32
N ILE A 309 -11.24 -11.07 -0.20
CA ILE A 309 -11.64 -12.48 -0.24
C ILE A 309 -12.64 -12.77 0.89
N ARG A 310 -13.69 -13.50 0.56
CA ARG A 310 -14.72 -13.95 1.53
C ARG A 310 -14.52 -15.39 1.93
N GLU A 311 -14.09 -16.22 1.01
CA GLU A 311 -13.77 -17.63 1.25
C GLU A 311 -12.26 -17.77 1.45
N THR A 312 -11.85 -17.76 2.70
CA THR A 312 -10.43 -17.74 3.10
C THR A 312 -9.74 -19.10 2.96
N SER A 313 -10.50 -20.21 2.85
CA SER A 313 -9.99 -21.58 2.76
C SER A 313 -8.91 -21.77 1.67
N ARG A 314 -9.09 -21.11 0.51
CA ARG A 314 -8.12 -21.17 -0.61
C ARG A 314 -6.74 -20.60 -0.29
N VAL A 315 -6.62 -19.85 0.78
CA VAL A 315 -5.41 -19.09 1.15
C VAL A 315 -4.89 -19.47 2.53
N SER A 316 -5.79 -19.75 3.49
CA SER A 316 -5.43 -20.11 4.86
C SER A 316 -4.68 -21.43 4.99
N GLU A 317 -4.83 -22.33 4.00
CA GLU A 317 -4.11 -23.61 3.91
C GLU A 317 -2.65 -23.46 3.41
N LEU A 318 -2.24 -22.25 3.00
CA LEU A 318 -0.89 -22.02 2.51
C LEU A 318 0.11 -21.91 3.66
N PRO A 319 1.27 -22.58 3.58
CA PRO A 319 2.27 -22.54 4.64
C PRO A 319 2.74 -21.12 4.95
N GLY A 320 2.80 -20.76 6.23
CA GLY A 320 3.26 -19.45 6.69
C GLY A 320 2.29 -18.30 6.45
N VAL A 321 1.07 -18.55 5.96
CA VAL A 321 0.06 -17.51 5.71
C VAL A 321 -0.89 -17.37 6.88
N VAL A 322 -1.04 -16.14 7.40
CA VAL A 322 -1.99 -15.77 8.45
C VAL A 322 -2.92 -14.70 7.91
N ILE A 323 -4.23 -14.94 7.99
CA ILE A 323 -5.24 -13.98 7.55
C ILE A 323 -5.80 -13.24 8.77
N ILE A 324 -5.82 -11.90 8.67
CA ILE A 324 -6.38 -11.01 9.67
C ILE A 324 -7.61 -10.34 9.06
N ASP A 325 -8.80 -10.81 9.45
CA ASP A 325 -10.06 -10.23 8.96
C ASP A 325 -10.43 -9.00 9.80
N VAL A 326 -10.37 -7.84 9.14
CA VAL A 326 -10.71 -6.54 9.73
C VAL A 326 -12.04 -5.99 9.19
N THR A 327 -12.91 -6.85 8.68
CA THR A 327 -14.20 -6.46 8.08
C THR A 327 -15.06 -5.62 9.03
N ASP A 328 -15.02 -5.90 10.31
CA ASP A 328 -15.80 -5.21 11.34
C ASP A 328 -15.10 -4.00 11.94
N VAL A 329 -13.90 -3.70 11.46
CA VAL A 329 -13.10 -2.54 11.88
C VAL A 329 -13.37 -1.37 10.94
N GLU A 330 -13.66 -0.20 11.51
CA GLU A 330 -13.82 1.05 10.76
C GLU A 330 -12.55 1.88 10.86
N GLY A 331 -12.06 2.33 9.70
CA GLY A 331 -10.92 3.25 9.62
C GLY A 331 -11.35 4.70 9.79
N SER A 332 -10.53 5.51 10.44
CA SER A 332 -10.69 6.96 10.46
C SER A 332 -10.42 7.52 9.07
N ASP A 333 -11.28 8.40 8.57
CA ASP A 333 -11.10 9.11 7.31
C ASP A 333 -10.84 8.21 6.07
N ASP A 334 -11.40 6.99 6.08
CA ASP A 334 -11.29 6.01 4.98
C ASP A 334 -12.68 5.60 4.45
N PRO A 335 -13.31 6.42 3.59
CA PRO A 335 -14.66 6.17 3.08
C PRO A 335 -14.75 4.93 2.19
N LEU A 336 -13.62 4.42 1.69
CA LEU A 336 -13.56 3.20 0.88
C LEU A 336 -13.32 1.94 1.72
N ASN A 337 -12.98 2.10 2.99
CA ASN A 337 -12.56 1.03 3.91
C ASN A 337 -11.42 0.17 3.32
N HIS A 338 -10.47 0.85 2.67
CA HIS A 338 -9.36 0.22 1.94
C HIS A 338 -8.05 0.21 2.74
N PHE A 339 -7.93 1.07 3.74
CA PHE A 339 -6.73 1.16 4.57
C PHE A 339 -7.05 1.06 6.08
N ALA A 340 -8.13 0.36 6.42
CA ALA A 340 -8.69 0.29 7.78
C ALA A 340 -7.65 -0.13 8.84
N VAL A 341 -6.74 -1.04 8.52
CA VAL A 341 -5.68 -1.50 9.44
C VAL A 341 -4.80 -0.37 9.94
N ALA A 342 -4.41 0.56 9.06
CA ALA A 342 -3.51 1.65 9.41
C ALA A 342 -4.24 2.95 9.75
N THR A 343 -5.56 3.00 9.57
CA THR A 343 -6.38 4.19 9.85
C THR A 343 -7.33 3.98 11.03
N SER A 344 -7.55 2.75 11.47
CA SER A 344 -8.40 2.46 12.62
C SER A 344 -7.67 2.68 13.95
N PRO A 345 -8.17 3.55 14.84
CA PRO A 345 -7.60 3.73 16.16
C PRO A 345 -7.53 2.42 16.97
N ALA A 346 -8.50 1.53 16.80
CA ALA A 346 -8.52 0.22 17.46
C ALA A 346 -7.37 -0.69 16.99
N MET A 347 -7.11 -0.73 15.67
CA MET A 347 -5.99 -1.51 15.11
C MET A 347 -4.64 -0.91 15.50
N ILE A 348 -4.51 0.40 15.49
CA ILE A 348 -3.30 1.11 15.93
C ILE A 348 -3.00 0.77 17.39
N ALA A 349 -4.02 0.83 18.27
CA ALA A 349 -3.88 0.48 19.68
C ALA A 349 -3.51 -1.00 19.89
N LEU A 350 -4.09 -1.90 19.10
CA LEU A 350 -3.78 -3.33 19.14
C LEU A 350 -2.32 -3.59 18.74
N ILE A 351 -1.89 -3.07 17.59
CA ILE A 351 -0.52 -3.28 17.09
C ILE A 351 0.50 -2.67 18.06
N GLY A 352 0.31 -1.43 18.50
CA GLY A 352 1.18 -0.79 19.48
C GLY A 352 1.15 -1.46 20.86
N GLY A 353 0.06 -2.15 21.20
CA GLY A 353 -0.05 -2.97 22.41
C GLY A 353 0.71 -4.29 22.32
N LEU A 354 0.71 -4.94 21.18
CA LEU A 354 1.45 -6.19 20.93
C LEU A 354 2.97 -5.99 21.04
N ASP A 355 3.49 -4.87 20.54
CA ASP A 355 4.90 -4.53 20.69
C ASP A 355 5.31 -4.31 22.16
N ARG A 356 4.45 -3.69 22.98
CA ARG A 356 4.68 -3.49 24.41
C ARG A 356 4.66 -4.78 25.22
N LEU A 357 3.85 -5.76 24.80
CA LEU A 357 3.79 -7.09 25.41
C LEU A 357 4.96 -8.00 24.98
N GLY A 358 5.92 -7.42 24.24
CA GLY A 358 7.14 -8.10 23.85
C GLY A 358 6.99 -9.00 22.67
N GLY A 359 6.15 -8.69 21.70
CA GLY A 359 6.09 -9.27 20.33
C GLY A 359 6.36 -10.80 20.17
N THR A 360 6.69 -11.46 21.27
CA THR A 360 7.18 -12.84 21.36
C THR A 360 6.09 -13.86 21.07
N MET A 361 4.84 -13.60 21.49
CA MET A 361 3.79 -14.61 21.32
C MET A 361 3.49 -14.92 19.86
N LEU A 362 3.33 -13.91 19.00
CA LEU A 362 3.11 -14.16 17.58
C LEU A 362 4.39 -14.61 16.86
N ARG A 363 5.57 -14.20 17.37
CA ARG A 363 6.89 -14.56 16.82
C ARG A 363 7.29 -16.00 17.16
N ASP A 364 7.07 -16.44 18.40
CA ASP A 364 7.45 -17.77 18.85
C ASP A 364 6.48 -18.85 18.35
N GLU A 365 5.19 -18.53 18.22
CA GLU A 365 4.21 -19.42 17.61
C GLU A 365 4.44 -19.58 16.11
N ALA A 366 4.80 -18.51 15.39
CA ALA A 366 5.16 -18.59 13.98
C ALA A 366 6.45 -19.39 13.73
N ARG A 367 7.43 -19.35 14.67
CA ARG A 367 8.70 -20.11 14.58
C ARG A 367 8.61 -21.55 15.08
N SER A 368 7.64 -21.86 15.93
CA SER A 368 7.53 -23.20 16.56
C SER A 368 6.94 -24.26 15.64
N GLY A 369 6.61 -23.95 14.39
CA GLY A 369 6.00 -24.88 13.44
C GLY A 369 4.56 -25.29 13.80
N ASN A 370 4.01 -24.76 14.89
CA ASN A 370 2.60 -24.84 15.27
C ASN A 370 1.85 -23.62 14.76
N VAL A 371 2.19 -23.13 13.56
CA VAL A 371 1.36 -22.13 12.89
C VAL A 371 0.05 -22.82 12.59
N PHE A 372 -0.90 -22.61 13.48
CA PHE A 372 -2.28 -22.92 13.20
C PHE A 372 -2.63 -22.24 11.88
N GLU A 373 -3.24 -22.96 10.97
CA GLU A 373 -4.05 -22.42 9.90
C GLU A 373 -5.03 -21.43 10.53
N ALA A 374 -4.62 -20.17 10.67
CA ALA A 374 -5.35 -19.25 11.52
C ALA A 374 -5.85 -18.07 10.70
N THR A 375 -7.13 -18.07 10.45
CA THR A 375 -7.84 -16.80 10.19
C THR A 375 -8.23 -16.22 11.55
N VAL A 376 -7.72 -15.03 11.85
CA VAL A 376 -8.04 -14.30 13.07
C VAL A 376 -8.99 -13.16 12.70
N ARG A 377 -10.17 -13.14 13.31
CA ARG A 377 -11.10 -12.02 13.17
C ARG A 377 -10.83 -11.01 14.27
N VAL A 378 -10.66 -9.74 13.86
CA VAL A 378 -10.61 -8.61 14.78
C VAL A 378 -12.03 -8.08 14.96
N VAL A 379 -12.58 -8.23 16.16
CA VAL A 379 -13.88 -7.67 16.53
C VAL A 379 -13.62 -6.43 17.37
N ALA A 380 -14.00 -5.26 16.85
CA ALA A 380 -13.91 -4.00 17.57
C ALA A 380 -15.15 -3.81 18.44
N GLY A 381 -15.02 -3.96 19.75
CA GLY A 381 -15.99 -3.49 20.74
C GLY A 381 -15.59 -2.10 21.26
N ALA A 382 -16.50 -1.37 21.92
CA ALA A 382 -16.30 0.01 22.37
C ALA A 382 -15.09 0.22 23.32
N SER A 383 -14.41 -0.83 23.77
CA SER A 383 -13.22 -0.79 24.63
C SER A 383 -12.33 -2.02 24.57
N GLU A 384 -12.61 -3.00 23.70
CA GLU A 384 -11.86 -4.26 23.68
C GLU A 384 -11.73 -4.78 22.24
N VAL A 385 -10.50 -5.16 21.85
CA VAL A 385 -10.23 -5.87 20.60
C VAL A 385 -10.06 -7.34 20.95
N VAL A 386 -10.94 -8.18 20.43
CA VAL A 386 -10.89 -9.63 20.65
C VAL A 386 -10.39 -10.30 19.36
N LEU A 387 -9.33 -11.09 19.50
CA LEU A 387 -8.86 -11.98 18.44
C LEU A 387 -9.63 -13.30 18.56
N GLN A 388 -10.48 -13.59 17.59
CA GLN A 388 -11.21 -14.86 17.54
C GLN A 388 -10.66 -15.72 16.41
N PRO A 389 -10.19 -16.95 16.70
CA PRO A 389 -9.88 -17.90 15.64
C PRO A 389 -11.19 -18.24 14.90
N LEU A 390 -11.19 -18.11 13.58
CA LEU A 390 -12.27 -18.67 12.78
C LEU A 390 -12.00 -20.17 12.65
N VAL A 391 -12.71 -20.95 13.47
CA VAL A 391 -12.73 -22.41 13.31
C VAL A 391 -13.45 -22.72 12.01
N PRO A 392 -12.93 -23.65 11.17
CA PRO A 392 -13.57 -24.04 9.92
C PRO A 392 -14.95 -24.65 10.08
#